data_1b0c66bf0a82558bb7fe97f889a17a25
#
_entry.id   1b0c66bf0a82558bb7fe97f889a17a25
#
_cell.length_a   1.000
_cell.length_b   1.000
_cell.length_c   1.000
_cell.angle_alpha   90.00
_cell.angle_beta   90.00
_cell.angle_gamma   90.00
#
_symmetry.space_group_name_H-M   'P 1'
#
loop_
_entity.id
_entity.type
_entity.pdbx_description
1 polymer ?
#
loop_
_entity_poly.entity_id
_entity_poly.type
_entity_poly.pdbx_seq_one_letter_code
_entity_poly.pdbx_strand_id
1 'polypeptide(L)'
;LFTPQYIQCVYIGTAWILFVLLRNREASTEVFSLIISVVGVFQALYGLLQYTGYMETQSYFSILGAFDNPAGFAVSISLCYPFLLHQSALGQRRKIKLFACVFLGIVAVLSGSRAGILSLFIVTFLFYMARHKEMIIRWRILFIGGGTLILAGLFIGLIYIKPASASGRMLIWKVSAKLCSEHILWGNGVDSFKADYMSAQANYLSSSQASDAELQLAGDTNHPFNEYLLVLIEMGILGVVLLLFLLFTIFRCKMRFDSPELLALVAIALFSCFSYPPSDLDFEAADGRGTIRRWLKICLCCEK
;
A
#
# COMPACT_ATOMS: atom_id res chain seq x y z
N LEU A 1 5.29 28.19 2.61
CA LEU A 1 4.73 28.86 3.80
C LEU A 1 3.68 28.01 4.55
N PHE A 2 3.33 26.81 4.05
CA PHE A 2 2.48 25.88 4.78
C PHE A 2 3.35 24.79 5.41
N THR A 3 3.32 24.68 6.73
CA THR A 3 4.02 23.60 7.42
C THR A 3 3.37 22.26 7.06
N PRO A 4 4.10 21.12 7.10
CA PRO A 4 3.56 19.79 6.79
C PRO A 4 2.30 19.44 7.56
N GLN A 5 2.15 19.96 8.79
CA GLN A 5 0.98 19.76 9.64
C GLN A 5 -0.31 20.33 9.05
N TYR A 6 -0.26 21.50 8.38
CA TYR A 6 -1.44 22.06 7.71
C TYR A 6 -1.90 21.23 6.52
N ILE A 7 -0.95 20.63 5.80
CA ILE A 7 -1.25 19.76 4.66
C ILE A 7 -1.99 18.52 5.15
N GLN A 8 -1.55 17.90 6.24
CA GLN A 8 -2.23 16.75 6.85
C GLN A 8 -3.65 17.11 7.32
N CYS A 9 -3.83 18.27 7.95
CA CYS A 9 -5.17 18.76 8.32
C CYS A 9 -6.08 18.96 7.10
N VAL A 10 -5.55 19.45 5.99
CA VAL A 10 -6.31 19.60 4.73
C VAL A 10 -6.70 18.25 4.17
N TYR A 11 -5.83 17.22 4.21
CA TYR A 11 -6.18 15.88 3.76
C TYR A 11 -7.25 15.23 4.65
N ILE A 12 -7.11 15.34 5.97
CA ILE A 12 -8.12 14.84 6.92
C ILE A 12 -9.45 15.57 6.70
N GLY A 13 -9.42 16.89 6.54
CA GLY A 13 -10.60 17.70 6.26
C GLY A 13 -11.28 17.32 4.93
N THR A 14 -10.51 17.15 3.86
CA THR A 14 -11.04 16.71 2.55
C THR A 14 -11.58 15.29 2.60
N ALA A 15 -10.92 14.37 3.27
CA ALA A 15 -11.40 13.01 3.48
C ALA A 15 -12.70 12.98 4.29
N TRP A 16 -12.80 13.83 5.33
CA TRP A 16 -14.02 13.98 6.12
C TRP A 16 -15.17 14.58 5.31
N ILE A 17 -14.93 15.64 4.53
CA ILE A 17 -15.93 16.24 3.64
C ILE A 17 -16.42 15.22 2.62
N LEU A 18 -15.49 14.49 1.98
CA LEU A 18 -15.82 13.39 1.06
C LEU A 18 -16.66 12.32 1.74
N PHE A 19 -16.30 11.90 2.96
CA PHE A 19 -17.05 10.92 3.74
C PHE A 19 -18.48 11.41 4.02
N VAL A 20 -18.65 12.66 4.46
CA VAL A 20 -19.97 13.26 4.76
C VAL A 20 -20.80 13.37 3.47
N LEU A 21 -20.19 13.80 2.36
CA LEU A 21 -20.87 13.89 1.05
C LEU A 21 -21.30 12.52 0.53
N LEU A 22 -20.46 11.51 0.66
CA LEU A 22 -20.76 10.13 0.23
C LEU A 22 -21.81 9.48 1.14
N ARG A 23 -21.77 9.75 2.45
CA ARG A 23 -22.75 9.23 3.41
C ARG A 23 -24.17 9.76 3.16
N ASN A 24 -24.29 11.03 2.76
CA ASN A 24 -25.57 11.71 2.60
C ASN A 24 -26.19 11.56 1.19
N ARG A 25 -25.48 10.93 0.26
CA ARG A 25 -26.03 10.59 -1.05
C ARG A 25 -26.24 9.08 -1.15
N GLU A 26 -27.40 8.67 -1.60
CA GLU A 26 -27.62 7.35 -2.22
C GLU A 26 -26.89 7.29 -3.57
N ALA A 27 -25.62 7.73 -3.60
CA ALA A 27 -24.76 7.50 -4.74
C ALA A 27 -24.71 5.98 -4.92
N SER A 28 -25.19 5.48 -6.03
CA SER A 28 -25.21 4.05 -6.25
C SER A 28 -23.81 3.54 -6.06
N THR A 29 -23.61 2.61 -5.13
CA THR A 29 -22.32 1.95 -4.86
C THR A 29 -21.69 1.42 -6.15
N GLU A 30 -22.50 1.19 -7.18
CA GLU A 30 -22.12 0.80 -8.52
C GLU A 30 -21.34 1.89 -9.26
N VAL A 31 -21.78 3.15 -9.21
CA VAL A 31 -21.07 4.26 -9.88
C VAL A 31 -19.74 4.51 -9.23
N PHE A 32 -19.70 4.50 -7.90
CA PHE A 32 -18.44 4.64 -7.14
C PHE A 32 -17.46 3.52 -7.47
N SER A 33 -17.94 2.27 -7.44
CA SER A 33 -17.17 1.10 -7.80
C SER A 33 -16.67 1.17 -9.26
N LEU A 34 -17.47 1.69 -10.19
CA LEU A 34 -17.06 1.89 -11.59
C LEU A 34 -15.94 2.92 -11.70
N ILE A 35 -16.09 4.08 -11.04
CA ILE A 35 -15.09 5.15 -11.07
C ILE A 35 -13.73 4.62 -10.55
N ILE A 36 -13.71 3.95 -9.39
CA ILE A 36 -12.48 3.37 -8.83
C ILE A 36 -11.87 2.36 -9.80
N SER A 37 -12.69 1.49 -10.41
CA SER A 37 -12.21 0.50 -11.37
C SER A 37 -11.58 1.15 -12.61
N VAL A 38 -12.18 2.22 -13.11
CA VAL A 38 -11.69 2.98 -14.27
C VAL A 38 -10.36 3.66 -13.92
N VAL A 39 -10.26 4.28 -12.74
CA VAL A 39 -9.00 4.88 -12.25
C VAL A 39 -7.89 3.85 -12.20
N GLY A 40 -8.17 2.65 -11.66
CA GLY A 40 -7.20 1.55 -11.62
C GLY A 40 -6.72 1.12 -13.01
N VAL A 41 -7.63 1.02 -13.98
CA VAL A 41 -7.25 0.66 -15.37
C VAL A 41 -6.40 1.75 -16.01
N PHE A 42 -6.74 3.03 -15.84
CA PHE A 42 -5.92 4.14 -16.34
C PHE A 42 -4.53 4.16 -15.69
N GLN A 43 -4.46 3.93 -14.40
CA GLN A 43 -3.19 3.84 -13.67
C GLN A 43 -2.32 2.69 -14.19
N ALA A 44 -2.93 1.52 -14.46
CA ALA A 44 -2.23 0.38 -15.04
C ALA A 44 -1.76 0.65 -16.47
N LEU A 45 -2.57 1.31 -17.30
CA LEU A 45 -2.18 1.73 -18.65
C LEU A 45 -0.99 2.70 -18.59
N TYR A 46 -1.03 3.68 -17.70
CA TYR A 46 0.06 4.62 -17.52
C TYR A 46 1.36 3.90 -17.11
N GLY A 47 1.29 2.97 -16.15
CA GLY A 47 2.43 2.16 -15.76
C GLY A 47 2.97 1.27 -16.89
N LEU A 48 2.08 0.73 -17.74
CA LEU A 48 2.51 -0.06 -18.90
C LEU A 48 3.21 0.80 -19.96
N LEU A 49 2.73 2.03 -20.21
CA LEU A 49 3.39 2.98 -21.13
C LEU A 49 4.78 3.38 -20.64
N GLN A 50 4.96 3.49 -19.32
CA GLN A 50 6.29 3.67 -18.73
C GLN A 50 7.19 2.45 -18.95
N TYR A 51 6.66 1.24 -18.70
CA TYR A 51 7.40 0.00 -18.90
C TYR A 51 7.88 -0.20 -20.33
N THR A 52 7.07 0.19 -21.30
CA THR A 52 7.42 0.08 -22.74
C THR A 52 8.30 1.23 -23.24
N GLY A 53 8.61 2.22 -22.41
CA GLY A 53 9.46 3.36 -22.77
C GLY A 53 8.74 4.46 -23.56
N TYR A 54 7.41 4.37 -23.77
CA TYR A 54 6.64 5.46 -24.39
C TYR A 54 6.51 6.69 -23.49
N MET A 55 6.62 6.48 -22.16
CA MET A 55 6.65 7.56 -21.19
C MET A 55 7.91 7.44 -20.33
N GLU A 56 8.60 8.55 -20.13
CA GLU A 56 9.82 8.61 -19.34
C GLU A 56 9.50 8.40 -17.85
N THR A 57 10.33 7.63 -17.17
CA THR A 57 10.38 7.53 -15.72
C THR A 57 11.61 8.27 -15.22
N GLN A 58 11.47 9.09 -14.19
CA GLN A 58 12.60 9.83 -13.59
C GLN A 58 13.40 9.00 -12.58
N SER A 59 13.25 7.69 -12.58
CA SER A 59 13.84 6.78 -11.61
C SER A 59 14.38 5.54 -12.29
N TYR A 60 15.23 4.79 -11.57
CA TYR A 60 15.73 3.48 -11.97
C TYR A 60 14.62 2.42 -12.12
N PHE A 61 13.41 2.72 -11.72
CA PHE A 61 12.29 1.79 -11.79
C PHE A 61 11.51 1.95 -13.10
N SER A 62 11.18 0.83 -13.72
CA SER A 62 10.48 0.81 -15.01
C SER A 62 9.00 1.22 -14.91
N ILE A 63 8.37 1.04 -13.75
CA ILE A 63 6.94 1.34 -13.52
C ILE A 63 6.78 2.07 -12.21
N LEU A 64 6.27 3.28 -12.29
CA LEU A 64 5.94 4.15 -11.15
C LEU A 64 4.48 4.60 -11.19
N GLY A 65 3.85 4.61 -12.38
CA GLY A 65 2.56 5.24 -12.58
C GLY A 65 2.66 6.75 -12.29
N ALA A 66 1.70 7.27 -11.54
CA ALA A 66 1.68 8.66 -11.09
C ALA A 66 2.43 8.87 -9.76
N PHE A 67 3.19 7.88 -9.28
CA PHE A 67 3.90 7.91 -7.99
C PHE A 67 5.41 7.96 -8.16
N ASP A 68 6.11 8.30 -7.10
CA ASP A 68 7.58 8.38 -7.09
C ASP A 68 8.25 7.04 -6.83
N ASN A 69 7.48 6.02 -6.40
CA ASN A 69 7.99 4.69 -6.12
C ASN A 69 7.05 3.57 -6.60
N PRO A 70 7.58 2.36 -6.89
CA PRO A 70 6.77 1.22 -7.33
C PRO A 70 5.76 0.74 -6.28
N ALA A 71 5.98 1.03 -5.00
CA ALA A 71 5.08 0.64 -3.93
C ALA A 71 3.79 1.47 -3.97
N GLY A 72 3.89 2.79 -4.17
CA GLY A 72 2.74 3.68 -4.37
C GLY A 72 1.88 3.28 -5.56
N PHE A 73 2.54 2.94 -6.69
CA PHE A 73 1.85 2.41 -7.85
C PHE A 73 1.10 1.11 -7.52
N ALA A 74 1.79 0.16 -6.90
CA ALA A 74 1.21 -1.14 -6.60
C ALA A 74 0.07 -1.08 -5.58
N VAL A 75 0.13 -0.18 -4.58
CA VAL A 75 -0.97 0.03 -3.64
C VAL A 75 -2.19 0.62 -4.35
N SER A 76 -2.00 1.58 -5.25
CA SER A 76 -3.12 2.18 -6.00
C SER A 76 -3.87 1.13 -6.83
N ILE A 77 -3.15 0.23 -7.51
CA ILE A 77 -3.75 -0.89 -8.24
C ILE A 77 -4.45 -1.86 -7.27
N SER A 78 -3.80 -2.21 -6.16
CA SER A 78 -4.35 -3.14 -5.17
C SER A 78 -5.63 -2.63 -4.52
N LEU A 79 -5.79 -1.32 -4.40
CA LEU A 79 -7.01 -0.68 -3.91
C LEU A 79 -8.16 -0.71 -4.93
N CYS A 80 -7.84 -0.54 -6.22
CA CYS A 80 -8.85 -0.53 -7.28
C CYS A 80 -9.29 -1.95 -7.68
N TYR A 81 -8.40 -2.92 -7.52
CA TYR A 81 -8.61 -4.30 -7.95
C TYR A 81 -9.84 -4.99 -7.35
N PRO A 82 -10.13 -4.91 -6.04
CA PRO A 82 -11.33 -5.53 -5.45
C PRO A 82 -12.63 -5.06 -6.06
N PHE A 83 -12.73 -3.78 -6.39
CA PHE A 83 -13.93 -3.20 -7.02
C PHE A 83 -14.14 -3.77 -8.42
N LEU A 84 -13.09 -3.85 -9.22
CA LEU A 84 -13.14 -4.44 -10.54
C LEU A 84 -13.43 -5.95 -10.48
N LEU A 85 -12.82 -6.67 -9.54
CA LEU A 85 -13.04 -8.10 -9.30
C LEU A 85 -14.50 -8.37 -8.93
N HIS A 86 -15.07 -7.57 -8.01
CA HIS A 86 -16.47 -7.67 -7.63
C HIS A 86 -17.40 -7.42 -8.82
N GLN A 87 -17.14 -6.38 -9.62
CA GLN A 87 -17.91 -6.11 -10.81
C GLN A 87 -17.78 -7.19 -11.89
N SER A 88 -16.64 -7.88 -11.98
CA SER A 88 -16.44 -8.98 -12.93
C SER A 88 -17.32 -10.20 -12.61
N ALA A 89 -17.74 -10.32 -11.35
CA ALA A 89 -18.59 -11.41 -10.88
C ALA A 89 -20.09 -11.08 -10.98
N LEU A 90 -20.44 -9.80 -11.17
CA LEU A 90 -21.80 -9.31 -11.26
C LEU A 90 -22.08 -8.73 -12.66
N GLY A 91 -23.14 -9.19 -13.33
CA GLY A 91 -23.77 -8.50 -14.43
C GLY A 91 -23.11 -8.63 -15.81
N GLN A 92 -23.44 -7.64 -16.66
CA GLN A 92 -23.07 -7.62 -18.07
C GLN A 92 -21.57 -7.35 -18.29
N ARG A 93 -21.04 -7.79 -19.46
CA ARG A 93 -19.65 -7.60 -19.87
C ARG A 93 -18.59 -8.26 -18.95
N ARG A 94 -18.96 -9.38 -18.33
CA ARG A 94 -18.06 -10.15 -17.43
C ARG A 94 -16.69 -10.42 -18.04
N LYS A 95 -16.61 -10.79 -19.31
CA LYS A 95 -15.34 -11.11 -19.99
C LYS A 95 -14.40 -9.90 -20.05
N ILE A 96 -14.93 -8.69 -20.35
CA ILE A 96 -14.14 -7.46 -20.41
C ILE A 96 -13.60 -7.10 -19.03
N LYS A 97 -14.43 -7.18 -18.00
CA LYS A 97 -14.04 -6.89 -16.62
C LYS A 97 -13.00 -7.90 -16.10
N LEU A 98 -13.17 -9.18 -16.45
CA LEU A 98 -12.18 -10.20 -16.11
C LEU A 98 -10.84 -9.96 -16.82
N PHE A 99 -10.88 -9.58 -18.10
CA PHE A 99 -9.68 -9.19 -18.83
C PHE A 99 -8.98 -8.00 -18.16
N ALA A 100 -9.73 -6.99 -17.74
CA ALA A 100 -9.17 -5.86 -17.00
C ALA A 100 -8.56 -6.29 -15.65
N CYS A 101 -9.18 -7.23 -14.90
CA CYS A 101 -8.57 -7.79 -13.68
C CYS A 101 -7.22 -8.47 -13.97
N VAL A 102 -7.15 -9.30 -15.02
CA VAL A 102 -5.92 -9.97 -15.44
C VAL A 102 -4.88 -8.93 -15.87
N PHE A 103 -5.29 -7.90 -16.59
CA PHE A 103 -4.42 -6.79 -17.00
C PHE A 103 -3.81 -6.07 -15.78
N LEU A 104 -4.62 -5.68 -14.78
CA LEU A 104 -4.12 -5.10 -13.53
C LEU A 104 -3.12 -6.04 -12.83
N GLY A 105 -3.43 -7.33 -12.80
CA GLY A 105 -2.54 -8.35 -12.23
C GLY A 105 -1.20 -8.42 -12.93
N ILE A 106 -1.18 -8.46 -14.26
CA ILE A 106 0.05 -8.48 -15.06
C ILE A 106 0.90 -7.23 -14.79
N VAL A 107 0.30 -6.05 -14.84
CA VAL A 107 1.02 -4.79 -14.62
C VAL A 107 1.55 -4.68 -13.18
N ALA A 108 0.81 -5.18 -12.19
CA ALA A 108 1.30 -5.27 -10.82
C ALA A 108 2.50 -6.21 -10.68
N VAL A 109 2.53 -7.33 -11.41
CA VAL A 109 3.70 -8.23 -11.46
C VAL A 109 4.89 -7.53 -12.13
N LEU A 110 4.67 -6.86 -13.26
CA LEU A 110 5.71 -6.11 -13.98
C LEU A 110 6.31 -4.97 -13.14
N SER A 111 5.54 -4.37 -12.23
CA SER A 111 6.05 -3.34 -11.31
C SER A 111 7.10 -3.86 -10.32
N GLY A 112 7.19 -5.18 -10.16
CA GLY A 112 8.12 -5.83 -9.22
C GLY A 112 7.82 -5.55 -7.74
N SER A 113 6.63 -5.04 -7.42
CA SER A 113 6.19 -4.81 -6.03
C SER A 113 5.71 -6.09 -5.39
N ARG A 114 6.51 -6.63 -4.46
CA ARG A 114 6.18 -7.87 -3.73
C ARG A 114 4.89 -7.75 -2.93
N ALA A 115 4.71 -6.63 -2.24
CA ALA A 115 3.51 -6.36 -1.45
C ALA A 115 2.26 -6.28 -2.34
N GLY A 116 2.36 -5.67 -3.54
CA GLY A 116 1.28 -5.62 -4.51
C GLY A 116 0.86 -7.00 -5.01
N ILE A 117 1.83 -7.82 -5.42
CA ILE A 117 1.56 -9.19 -5.90
C ILE A 117 0.86 -10.02 -4.81
N LEU A 118 1.40 -9.98 -3.58
CA LEU A 118 0.84 -10.70 -2.44
C LEU A 118 -0.58 -10.22 -2.11
N SER A 119 -0.80 -8.90 -2.12
CA SER A 119 -2.10 -8.29 -1.87
C SER A 119 -3.16 -8.74 -2.88
N LEU A 120 -2.85 -8.66 -4.19
CA LEU A 120 -3.75 -9.11 -5.25
C LEU A 120 -4.11 -10.60 -5.11
N PHE A 121 -3.12 -11.43 -4.79
CA PHE A 121 -3.36 -12.86 -4.59
C PHE A 121 -4.28 -13.12 -3.40
N ILE A 122 -4.01 -12.51 -2.24
CA ILE A 122 -4.81 -12.69 -1.03
C ILE A 122 -6.24 -12.16 -1.24
N VAL A 123 -6.38 -10.97 -1.84
CA VAL A 123 -7.69 -10.40 -2.15
C VAL A 123 -8.50 -11.32 -3.07
N THR A 124 -7.88 -11.82 -4.13
CA THR A 124 -8.52 -12.76 -5.06
C THR A 124 -8.95 -14.04 -4.34
N PHE A 125 -8.05 -14.60 -3.55
CA PHE A 125 -8.31 -15.81 -2.76
C PHE A 125 -9.49 -15.61 -1.80
N LEU A 126 -9.48 -14.53 -1.00
CA LEU A 126 -10.55 -14.21 -0.06
C LEU A 126 -11.89 -13.97 -0.76
N PHE A 127 -11.88 -13.27 -1.90
CA PHE A 127 -13.09 -13.04 -2.70
C PHE A 127 -13.74 -14.34 -3.16
N TYR A 128 -12.93 -15.25 -3.73
CA TYR A 128 -13.45 -16.55 -4.17
C TYR A 128 -13.87 -17.43 -2.99
N MET A 129 -13.13 -17.40 -1.89
CA MET A 129 -13.48 -18.07 -0.64
C MET A 129 -14.86 -17.62 -0.12
N ALA A 130 -15.08 -16.32 -0.06
CA ALA A 130 -16.36 -15.76 0.43
C ALA A 130 -17.54 -16.13 -0.48
N ARG A 131 -17.29 -16.29 -1.78
CA ARG A 131 -18.34 -16.54 -2.77
C ARG A 131 -18.72 -18.02 -2.93
N HIS A 132 -17.77 -18.92 -2.68
CA HIS A 132 -17.96 -20.37 -2.85
C HIS A 132 -17.95 -21.13 -1.51
N LYS A 133 -18.65 -20.59 -0.51
CA LYS A 133 -18.66 -21.12 0.86
C LYS A 133 -19.00 -22.61 0.96
N GLU A 134 -19.98 -23.08 0.21
CA GLU A 134 -20.41 -24.50 0.26
C GLU A 134 -19.31 -25.45 -0.24
N MET A 135 -18.64 -25.08 -1.33
CA MET A 135 -17.54 -25.86 -1.87
C MET A 135 -16.35 -25.88 -0.89
N ILE A 136 -16.09 -24.74 -0.25
CA ILE A 136 -14.99 -24.61 0.71
C ILE A 136 -15.25 -25.39 1.99
N ILE A 137 -16.47 -25.39 2.51
CA ILE A 137 -16.82 -26.21 3.67
C ILE A 137 -16.58 -27.67 3.37
N ARG A 138 -16.92 -28.12 2.15
CA ARG A 138 -16.70 -29.51 1.71
C ARG A 138 -15.23 -29.88 1.57
N TRP A 139 -14.39 -28.96 1.08
CA TRP A 139 -12.98 -29.16 0.77
C TRP A 139 -12.05 -28.29 1.62
N ARG A 140 -12.51 -27.91 2.83
CA ARG A 140 -11.83 -26.90 3.70
C ARG A 140 -10.35 -27.18 3.92
N ILE A 141 -9.97 -28.44 4.13
CA ILE A 141 -8.58 -28.82 4.39
C ILE A 141 -7.71 -28.56 3.15
N LEU A 142 -8.21 -28.92 1.96
CA LEU A 142 -7.50 -28.68 0.69
C LEU A 142 -7.37 -27.19 0.36
N PHE A 143 -8.44 -26.40 0.57
CA PHE A 143 -8.41 -24.97 0.30
C PHE A 143 -7.53 -24.21 1.31
N ILE A 144 -7.65 -24.49 2.60
CA ILE A 144 -6.82 -23.86 3.63
C ILE A 144 -5.37 -24.34 3.49
N GLY A 145 -5.14 -25.64 3.40
CA GLY A 145 -3.80 -26.20 3.27
C GLY A 145 -3.11 -25.81 1.96
N GLY A 146 -3.80 -25.94 0.83
CA GLY A 146 -3.28 -25.53 -0.48
C GLY A 146 -3.05 -24.01 -0.56
N GLY A 147 -3.98 -23.21 -0.05
CA GLY A 147 -3.86 -21.76 0.00
C GLY A 147 -2.68 -21.30 0.87
N THR A 148 -2.49 -21.90 2.05
CA THR A 148 -1.32 -21.62 2.92
C THR A 148 -0.02 -22.05 2.28
N LEU A 149 0.05 -23.18 1.62
CA LEU A 149 1.26 -23.63 0.90
C LEU A 149 1.62 -22.69 -0.25
N ILE A 150 0.62 -22.26 -1.05
CA ILE A 150 0.84 -21.31 -2.14
C ILE A 150 1.29 -19.95 -1.59
N LEU A 151 0.67 -19.45 -0.52
CA LEU A 151 1.07 -18.22 0.14
C LEU A 151 2.48 -18.29 0.69
N ALA A 152 2.83 -19.38 1.37
CA ALA A 152 4.18 -19.61 1.88
C ALA A 152 5.20 -19.69 0.75
N GLY A 153 4.90 -20.41 -0.33
CA GLY A 153 5.75 -20.49 -1.51
C GLY A 153 5.96 -19.15 -2.21
N LEU A 154 4.89 -18.36 -2.38
CA LEU A 154 4.97 -17.00 -2.90
C LEU A 154 5.81 -16.10 -2.00
N PHE A 155 5.58 -16.12 -0.70
CA PHE A 155 6.33 -15.32 0.28
C PHE A 155 7.82 -15.64 0.26
N ILE A 156 8.15 -16.93 0.30
CA ILE A 156 9.53 -17.41 0.21
C ILE A 156 10.15 -17.00 -1.13
N GLY A 157 9.48 -17.27 -2.25
CA GLY A 157 9.95 -16.89 -3.59
C GLY A 157 10.22 -15.39 -3.73
N LEU A 158 9.32 -14.55 -3.20
CA LEU A 158 9.48 -13.10 -3.23
C LEU A 158 10.67 -12.60 -2.37
N ILE A 159 11.06 -13.32 -1.31
CA ILE A 159 12.27 -13.01 -0.54
C ILE A 159 13.52 -13.31 -1.38
N TYR A 160 13.55 -14.46 -2.05
CA TYR A 160 14.71 -14.86 -2.86
C TYR A 160 14.94 -13.98 -4.10
N ILE A 161 13.90 -13.36 -4.66
CA ILE A 161 14.04 -12.48 -5.83
C ILE A 161 14.84 -11.20 -5.53
N LYS A 162 14.72 -10.64 -4.30
CA LYS A 162 15.42 -9.40 -3.90
C LYS A 162 15.94 -9.52 -2.46
N PRO A 163 16.97 -10.33 -2.19
CA PRO A 163 17.45 -10.60 -0.84
C PRO A 163 18.01 -9.33 -0.14
N ALA A 164 18.76 -8.50 -0.84
CA ALA A 164 19.31 -7.25 -0.28
C ALA A 164 18.21 -6.31 0.25
N SER A 165 17.08 -6.18 -0.45
CA SER A 165 15.95 -5.38 0.03
C SER A 165 15.25 -5.99 1.25
N ALA A 166 15.28 -7.31 1.42
CA ALA A 166 14.73 -7.97 2.61
C ALA A 166 15.65 -7.76 3.80
N SER A 167 16.96 -7.96 3.60
CA SER A 167 18.00 -7.76 4.65
C SER A 167 18.05 -6.31 5.12
N GLY A 168 17.96 -5.33 4.21
CA GLY A 168 17.90 -3.92 4.57
C GLY A 168 16.70 -3.59 5.47
N ARG A 169 15.50 -4.14 5.17
CA ARG A 169 14.33 -3.96 6.03
C ARG A 169 14.51 -4.62 7.41
N MET A 170 15.13 -5.79 7.46
CA MET A 170 15.45 -6.44 8.74
C MET A 170 16.33 -5.57 9.62
N LEU A 171 17.35 -4.91 9.04
CA LEU A 171 18.19 -3.95 9.77
C LEU A 171 17.35 -2.77 10.27
N ILE A 172 16.51 -2.18 9.40
CA ILE A 172 15.63 -1.07 9.76
C ILE A 172 14.73 -1.46 10.93
N TRP A 173 14.06 -2.62 10.87
CA TRP A 173 13.19 -3.09 11.94
C TRP A 173 13.94 -3.38 13.24
N LYS A 174 15.16 -3.90 13.16
CA LYS A 174 16.02 -4.17 14.34
C LYS A 174 16.41 -2.88 15.06
N VAL A 175 16.82 -1.85 14.32
CA VAL A 175 17.12 -0.52 14.88
C VAL A 175 15.85 0.15 15.40
N SER A 176 14.75 0.07 14.67
CA SER A 176 13.45 0.62 15.07
C SER A 176 12.92 0.01 16.36
N ALA A 177 13.14 -1.28 16.60
CA ALA A 177 12.73 -1.93 17.84
C ALA A 177 13.43 -1.34 19.09
N LYS A 178 14.66 -0.83 18.93
CA LYS A 178 15.35 -0.11 20.01
C LYS A 178 14.68 1.23 20.28
N LEU A 179 14.31 1.98 19.25
CA LEU A 179 13.57 3.25 19.41
C LEU A 179 12.23 3.05 20.14
N CYS A 180 11.51 1.96 19.85
CA CYS A 180 10.25 1.66 20.54
C CYS A 180 10.44 1.46 22.05
N SER A 181 11.57 0.95 22.50
CA SER A 181 11.79 0.61 23.91
C SER A 181 11.97 1.83 24.81
N GLU A 182 12.29 3.00 24.30
CA GLU A 182 12.55 4.21 25.07
C GLU A 182 11.24 4.82 25.63
N HIS A 183 10.18 4.85 24.83
CA HIS A 183 8.89 5.41 25.20
C HIS A 183 7.72 4.53 24.77
N ILE A 184 7.72 3.27 25.21
CA ILE A 184 6.81 2.22 24.70
C ILE A 184 5.31 2.53 24.87
N LEU A 185 4.91 3.28 25.91
CA LEU A 185 3.50 3.57 26.20
C LEU A 185 2.94 4.67 25.30
N TRP A 186 3.63 5.79 25.19
CA TRP A 186 3.17 7.01 24.53
C TRP A 186 3.80 7.25 23.16
N GLY A 187 4.87 6.50 22.84
CA GLY A 187 5.72 6.73 21.67
C GLY A 187 6.64 7.93 21.84
N ASN A 188 7.43 8.16 20.79
CA ASN A 188 8.42 9.26 20.74
C ASN A 188 7.84 10.56 20.13
N GLY A 189 6.58 10.53 19.70
CA GLY A 189 5.92 11.66 19.01
C GLY A 189 5.86 11.50 17.50
N VAL A 190 5.01 12.29 16.86
CA VAL A 190 4.81 12.30 15.40
C VAL A 190 6.09 12.77 14.72
N ASP A 191 6.47 12.15 13.60
CA ASP A 191 7.70 12.37 12.83
C ASP A 191 9.01 12.01 13.60
N SER A 192 8.93 11.39 14.77
CA SER A 192 10.13 10.99 15.54
C SER A 192 10.98 9.94 14.83
N PHE A 193 10.36 9.04 14.06
CA PHE A 193 11.11 8.09 13.27
C PHE A 193 12.10 8.80 12.33
N LYS A 194 11.62 9.78 11.58
CA LYS A 194 12.44 10.56 10.64
C LYS A 194 13.55 11.35 11.34
N ALA A 195 13.26 11.86 12.55
CA ALA A 195 14.23 12.65 13.33
C ALA A 195 15.32 11.77 13.97
N ASP A 196 14.95 10.62 14.53
CA ASP A 196 15.79 9.89 15.47
C ASP A 196 16.44 8.62 14.86
N TYR A 197 15.85 8.09 13.77
CA TYR A 197 16.29 6.81 13.21
C TYR A 197 17.74 6.80 12.78
N MET A 198 18.24 7.85 12.12
CA MET A 198 19.63 7.89 11.64
C MET A 198 20.63 7.91 12.79
N SER A 199 20.31 8.61 13.88
CA SER A 199 21.13 8.62 15.10
C SER A 199 21.13 7.24 15.78
N ALA A 200 19.95 6.59 15.85
CA ALA A 200 19.83 5.25 16.40
C ALA A 200 20.57 4.21 15.55
N GLN A 201 20.51 4.32 14.21
CA GLN A 201 21.26 3.47 13.29
C GLN A 201 22.77 3.64 13.48
N ALA A 202 23.27 4.88 13.56
CA ALA A 202 24.68 5.15 13.79
C ALA A 202 25.16 4.57 15.12
N ASN A 203 24.40 4.73 16.20
CA ASN A 203 24.68 4.15 17.51
C ASN A 203 24.67 2.61 17.49
N TYR A 204 23.73 2.01 16.75
CA TYR A 204 23.69 0.56 16.59
C TYR A 204 24.91 0.04 15.83
N LEU A 205 25.24 0.67 14.70
CA LEU A 205 26.36 0.23 13.85
C LEU A 205 27.74 0.45 14.48
N SER A 206 27.87 1.44 15.35
CA SER A 206 29.11 1.64 16.14
C SER A 206 29.29 0.65 17.31
N SER A 207 28.19 -0.08 17.64
CA SER A 207 28.27 -1.10 18.71
C SER A 207 28.85 -2.40 18.18
N SER A 208 29.44 -3.20 19.09
CA SER A 208 29.97 -4.53 18.77
C SER A 208 28.90 -5.57 18.34
N GLN A 209 27.63 -5.17 18.26
CA GLN A 209 26.51 -6.03 17.90
C GLN A 209 26.24 -6.04 16.39
N ALA A 210 26.74 -5.05 15.64
CA ALA A 210 26.55 -4.94 14.21
C ALA A 210 27.51 -5.90 13.47
N SER A 211 26.97 -6.58 12.44
CA SER A 211 27.78 -7.39 11.54
C SER A 211 28.29 -6.55 10.35
N ASP A 212 29.40 -7.00 9.72
CA ASP A 212 29.93 -6.36 8.51
C ASP A 212 28.89 -6.29 7.37
N ALA A 213 28.02 -7.29 7.28
CA ALA A 213 26.91 -7.31 6.32
C ALA A 213 25.88 -6.22 6.62
N GLU A 214 25.58 -5.94 7.89
CA GLU A 214 24.66 -4.86 8.28
C GLU A 214 25.26 -3.46 8.01
N LEU A 215 26.58 -3.31 8.14
CA LEU A 215 27.28 -2.07 7.78
C LEU A 215 27.13 -1.74 6.28
N GLN A 216 27.18 -2.76 5.42
CA GLN A 216 26.98 -2.57 3.97
C GLN A 216 25.52 -2.26 3.58
N LEU A 217 24.56 -2.62 4.43
CA LEU A 217 23.13 -2.37 4.23
C LEU A 217 22.67 -1.06 4.84
N ALA A 218 23.53 -0.37 5.58
CA ALA A 218 23.22 0.92 6.18
C ALA A 218 22.92 1.95 5.10
N GLY A 219 21.84 2.68 5.27
CA GLY A 219 21.42 3.70 4.33
C GLY A 219 20.46 4.68 4.98
N ASP A 220 20.26 5.80 4.30
CA ASP A 220 19.27 6.80 4.70
C ASP A 220 17.86 6.28 4.44
N THR A 221 16.99 6.42 5.43
CA THR A 221 15.57 6.10 5.29
C THR A 221 14.71 6.96 6.20
N ASN A 222 13.62 7.44 5.63
CA ASN A 222 12.62 8.22 6.35
C ASN A 222 11.44 7.36 6.82
N HIS A 223 11.42 6.06 6.48
CA HIS A 223 10.28 5.17 6.75
C HIS A 223 10.73 3.79 7.21
N PRO A 224 10.04 3.18 8.19
CA PRO A 224 10.34 1.83 8.67
C PRO A 224 9.87 0.73 7.70
N PHE A 225 9.21 1.05 6.58
CA PHE A 225 8.57 0.09 5.66
C PHE A 225 7.57 -0.85 6.34
N ASN A 226 6.99 -0.40 7.44
CA ASN A 226 5.94 -1.07 8.19
C ASN A 226 5.18 -0.02 9.01
N GLU A 227 3.95 0.27 8.61
CA GLU A 227 3.11 1.31 9.23
C GLU A 227 2.73 0.97 10.68
N TYR A 228 2.57 -0.32 11.00
CA TYR A 228 2.28 -0.73 12.37
C TYR A 228 3.45 -0.46 13.31
N LEU A 229 4.67 -0.65 12.79
CA LEU A 229 5.89 -0.32 13.52
C LEU A 229 6.04 1.20 13.66
N LEU A 230 5.69 1.97 12.62
CA LEU A 230 5.70 3.43 12.68
C LEU A 230 4.74 3.93 13.76
N VAL A 231 3.49 3.43 13.78
CA VAL A 231 2.51 3.77 14.82
C VAL A 231 3.03 3.42 16.21
N LEU A 232 3.71 2.28 16.36
CA LEU A 232 4.28 1.88 17.64
C LEU A 232 5.43 2.81 18.09
N ILE A 233 6.28 3.27 17.17
CA ILE A 233 7.39 4.20 17.46
C ILE A 233 6.85 5.57 17.85
N GLU A 234 5.93 6.10 17.05
CA GLU A 234 5.46 7.49 17.18
C GLU A 234 4.38 7.67 18.24
N MET A 235 3.44 6.70 18.34
CA MET A 235 2.25 6.80 19.21
C MET A 235 2.22 5.75 20.33
N GLY A 236 3.23 4.87 20.39
CA GLY A 236 3.33 3.84 21.41
C GLY A 236 2.22 2.78 21.36
N ILE A 237 2.07 2.06 22.46
CA ILE A 237 0.99 1.07 22.62
C ILE A 237 -0.38 1.73 22.52
N LEU A 238 -0.53 2.97 22.96
CA LEU A 238 -1.79 3.69 22.85
C LEU A 238 -2.24 3.83 21.39
N GLY A 239 -1.33 4.20 20.49
CA GLY A 239 -1.59 4.25 19.04
C GLY A 239 -2.03 2.90 18.47
N VAL A 240 -1.35 1.83 18.87
CA VAL A 240 -1.70 0.46 18.45
C VAL A 240 -3.10 0.06 18.96
N VAL A 241 -3.43 0.37 20.22
CA VAL A 241 -4.77 0.10 20.78
C VAL A 241 -5.85 0.87 20.03
N LEU A 242 -5.61 2.15 19.71
CA LEU A 242 -6.55 2.95 18.92
C LEU A 242 -6.72 2.37 17.50
N LEU A 243 -5.65 1.93 16.86
CA LEU A 243 -5.71 1.27 15.55
C LEU A 243 -6.50 -0.04 15.61
N LEU A 244 -6.25 -0.88 16.62
CA LEU A 244 -6.99 -2.12 16.82
C LEU A 244 -8.48 -1.85 17.12
N PHE A 245 -8.79 -0.82 17.90
CA PHE A 245 -10.16 -0.40 18.15
C PHE A 245 -10.86 0.07 16.87
N LEU A 246 -10.17 0.83 16.02
CA LEU A 246 -10.68 1.24 14.71
C LEU A 246 -10.97 0.01 13.83
N LEU A 247 -10.03 -0.91 13.71
CA LEU A 247 -10.23 -2.16 12.96
C LEU A 247 -11.40 -2.96 13.52
N PHE A 248 -11.50 -3.09 14.84
CA PHE A 248 -12.61 -3.78 15.49
C PHE A 248 -13.96 -3.13 15.17
N THR A 249 -14.05 -1.80 15.18
CA THR A 249 -15.29 -1.10 14.81
C THR A 249 -15.68 -1.33 13.35
N ILE A 250 -14.71 -1.33 12.43
CA ILE A 250 -14.93 -1.66 11.02
C ILE A 250 -15.44 -3.09 10.86
N PHE A 251 -14.82 -4.06 11.54
CA PHE A 251 -15.28 -5.46 11.49
C PHE A 251 -16.65 -5.69 12.12
N ARG A 252 -17.06 -4.86 13.09
CA ARG A 252 -18.42 -4.89 13.64
C ARG A 252 -19.48 -4.34 12.70
N CYS A 253 -19.11 -3.48 11.75
CA CYS A 253 -20.01 -3.14 10.66
C CYS A 253 -20.26 -4.43 9.87
N LYS A 254 -21.52 -4.87 9.77
CA LYS A 254 -21.92 -6.14 9.11
C LYS A 254 -21.59 -6.15 7.61
N MET A 255 -20.32 -5.91 7.27
CA MET A 255 -19.84 -5.96 5.89
C MET A 255 -19.79 -7.41 5.42
N ARG A 256 -20.14 -7.63 4.18
CA ARG A 256 -20.01 -8.95 3.56
C ARG A 256 -18.54 -9.22 3.28
N PHE A 257 -18.09 -10.45 3.50
CA PHE A 257 -16.69 -10.85 3.25
C PHE A 257 -16.24 -10.75 1.78
N ASP A 258 -17.21 -10.68 0.85
CA ASP A 258 -16.95 -10.48 -0.59
C ASP A 258 -17.17 -9.02 -1.03
N SER A 259 -17.41 -8.09 -0.09
CA SER A 259 -17.57 -6.67 -0.42
C SER A 259 -16.24 -6.07 -0.87
N PRO A 260 -16.23 -5.25 -1.93
CA PRO A 260 -15.00 -4.67 -2.46
C PRO A 260 -14.32 -3.72 -1.46
N GLU A 261 -15.10 -3.04 -0.60
CA GLU A 261 -14.60 -2.14 0.43
C GLU A 261 -13.79 -2.89 1.49
N LEU A 262 -14.31 -4.02 1.99
CA LEU A 262 -13.59 -4.85 2.96
C LEU A 262 -12.32 -5.43 2.36
N LEU A 263 -12.39 -5.90 1.12
CA LEU A 263 -11.22 -6.43 0.42
C LEU A 263 -10.16 -5.34 0.13
N ALA A 264 -10.59 -4.10 -0.15
CA ALA A 264 -9.67 -2.97 -0.28
C ALA A 264 -9.00 -2.64 1.06
N LEU A 265 -9.73 -2.67 2.18
CA LEU A 265 -9.15 -2.53 3.53
C LEU A 265 -8.14 -3.63 3.85
N VAL A 266 -8.43 -4.88 3.47
CA VAL A 266 -7.47 -5.98 3.60
C VAL A 266 -6.24 -5.73 2.75
N ALA A 267 -6.39 -5.21 1.52
CA ALA A 267 -5.27 -4.85 0.66
C ALA A 267 -4.38 -3.79 1.31
N ILE A 268 -4.96 -2.73 1.89
CA ILE A 268 -4.22 -1.70 2.62
C ILE A 268 -3.48 -2.32 3.80
N ALA A 269 -4.18 -3.08 4.64
CA ALA A 269 -3.60 -3.69 5.83
C ALA A 269 -2.40 -4.59 5.50
N LEU A 270 -2.49 -5.38 4.43
CA LEU A 270 -1.38 -6.20 3.94
C LEU A 270 -0.21 -5.35 3.43
N PHE A 271 -0.53 -4.28 2.70
CA PHE A 271 0.48 -3.39 2.17
C PHE A 271 1.25 -2.68 3.28
N SER A 272 0.55 -2.23 4.31
CA SER A 272 1.11 -1.57 5.50
C SER A 272 2.07 -2.45 6.32
N CYS A 273 2.00 -3.79 6.16
CA CYS A 273 2.99 -4.70 6.77
C CYS A 273 4.38 -4.64 6.11
N PHE A 274 4.44 -4.30 4.80
CA PHE A 274 5.66 -4.49 4.00
C PHE A 274 6.11 -3.23 3.27
N SER A 275 5.33 -2.17 3.32
CA SER A 275 5.61 -0.91 2.64
C SER A 275 4.91 0.23 3.37
N TYR A 276 5.16 1.43 2.94
CA TYR A 276 4.40 2.60 3.37
C TYR A 276 3.45 3.00 2.22
N PRO A 277 2.19 3.35 2.49
CA PRO A 277 1.38 4.05 1.53
C PRO A 277 2.07 5.39 1.21
N PRO A 278 1.92 5.93 0.01
CA PRO A 278 2.50 7.22 -0.35
C PRO A 278 1.86 8.33 0.50
N SER A 279 2.31 8.43 1.75
CA SER A 279 1.91 9.47 2.69
C SER A 279 2.73 10.73 2.48
N ASP A 280 3.89 10.56 1.88
CA ASP A 280 4.79 11.63 1.57
C ASP A 280 4.65 11.97 0.07
N LEU A 281 3.82 12.94 -0.18
CA LEU A 281 4.27 14.02 -1.00
C LEU A 281 5.48 14.59 -0.23
N ASP A 282 6.59 13.87 -0.24
CA ASP A 282 7.88 14.45 0.03
C ASP A 282 8.05 15.53 -1.06
N PHE A 283 7.47 16.67 -0.77
CA PHE A 283 7.92 17.93 -1.26
C PHE A 283 9.29 18.15 -0.58
N GLU A 284 10.21 17.22 -0.80
CA GLU A 284 11.59 17.60 -0.78
C GLU A 284 11.67 18.73 -1.77
N ALA A 285 12.10 19.86 -1.25
CA ALA A 285 12.37 21.09 -1.96
C ALA A 285 13.46 20.89 -3.05
N ALA A 286 13.23 19.97 -3.97
CA ALA A 286 13.71 20.03 -5.31
C ALA A 286 12.86 21.10 -5.99
N ASP A 287 13.24 22.38 -5.71
CA ASP A 287 12.84 23.52 -6.47
C ASP A 287 11.33 23.56 -6.81
N GLY A 288 10.53 24.18 -5.93
CA GLY A 288 9.06 24.29 -5.97
C GLY A 288 8.45 24.88 -7.25
N ARG A 289 9.11 24.74 -8.36
CA ARG A 289 8.69 25.18 -9.71
C ARG A 289 8.36 24.04 -10.67
N GLY A 290 8.76 22.80 -10.34
CA GLY A 290 8.58 21.67 -11.26
C GLY A 290 7.20 21.00 -11.21
N THR A 291 6.66 20.76 -10.02
CA THR A 291 5.50 19.88 -9.84
C THR A 291 4.18 20.57 -10.18
N ILE A 292 3.98 21.83 -9.79
CA ILE A 292 2.75 22.59 -10.13
C ILE A 292 2.69 22.86 -11.64
N ARG A 293 3.83 23.16 -12.28
CA ARG A 293 3.88 23.31 -13.76
C ARG A 293 3.54 22.01 -14.49
N ARG A 294 3.77 20.86 -13.89
CA ARG A 294 3.51 19.54 -14.50
C ARG A 294 2.02 19.20 -14.48
N TRP A 295 1.33 19.42 -13.35
CA TRP A 295 -0.12 19.25 -13.25
C TRP A 295 -0.86 20.22 -14.16
N LEU A 296 -0.42 21.47 -14.25
CA LEU A 296 -0.96 22.45 -15.19
C LEU A 296 -0.71 22.06 -16.65
N LYS A 297 0.45 21.47 -17.00
CA LYS A 297 0.70 20.98 -18.36
C LYS A 297 -0.16 19.76 -18.72
N ILE A 298 -0.41 18.84 -17.79
CA ILE A 298 -1.29 17.68 -18.02
C ILE A 298 -2.75 18.14 -18.20
N CYS A 299 -3.21 19.09 -17.41
CA CYS A 299 -4.56 19.68 -17.57
C CYS A 299 -4.68 20.54 -18.85
N LEU A 300 -3.62 21.22 -19.29
CA LEU A 300 -3.64 22.08 -20.49
C LEU A 300 -3.36 21.32 -21.81
N CYS A 301 -2.83 20.09 -21.76
CA CYS A 301 -2.70 19.23 -22.94
C CYS A 301 -4.01 18.53 -23.35
N CYS A 302 -5.08 18.63 -22.57
CA CYS A 302 -6.41 18.17 -22.96
C CYS A 302 -7.23 19.22 -23.73
N GLU A 303 -6.65 20.38 -24.06
CA GLU A 303 -7.31 21.48 -24.81
C GLU A 303 -6.65 21.79 -26.17
N LYS A 304 -6.05 20.79 -26.80
CA LYS A 304 -5.68 20.93 -28.22
C LYS A 304 -5.98 19.68 -29.00
#